data_c6d1e37cf3c4e694ac914797d2cff419
#
_entry.id   c6d1e37cf3c4e694ac914797d2cff419
#
_cell.length_a   1.000
_cell.length_b   1.000
_cell.length_c   1.000
_cell.angle_alpha   90.00
_cell.angle_beta   90.00
_cell.angle_gamma   90.00
#
_symmetry.space_group_name_H-M   'P 1'
#
loop_
_entity.id
_entity.type
_entity.pdbx_description
1 polymer ?
#
loop_
_entity_poly.entity_id
_entity_poly.type
_entity_poly.pdbx_seq_one_letter_code
_entity_poly.pdbx_strand_id
1 'polypeptide(L)'
;MVGITTILAAVAGKLTSITPKPEGQAYARGKAIGAIESGRYFGLIRTPVGGTLVAVNGTVVRRPKTLSEDPYGEGWFARVRPSQFEDDKRLLKTIDDATALLRVQIGALRVRCFAAFPDYEMFEIGVECAAVLVKLNELIASIEVGEVIHIVSDDGTAPIEMVEWSEEMGQPVIESRREGNLYHFLVRKVL
;
A
#
# COMPACT_ATOMS: atom_id res chain seq x y z
N MET A 1 -4.46 -19.20 3.28
CA MET A 1 -4.48 -17.82 3.81
C MET A 1 -5.12 -16.89 2.80
N VAL A 2 -5.72 -15.80 3.24
CA VAL A 2 -6.34 -14.76 2.41
C VAL A 2 -5.72 -13.42 2.82
N GLY A 3 -5.42 -12.58 1.86
CA GLY A 3 -4.88 -11.23 2.04
C GLY A 3 -5.41 -10.27 0.97
N ILE A 4 -4.78 -9.12 0.84
CA ILE A 4 -5.02 -8.18 -0.25
C ILE A 4 -3.90 -8.27 -1.29
N THR A 5 -4.12 -7.71 -2.46
CA THR A 5 -3.07 -7.58 -3.47
C THR A 5 -2.29 -6.27 -3.27
N THR A 6 -1.05 -6.21 -3.75
CA THR A 6 -0.26 -4.96 -3.79
C THR A 6 -0.97 -3.84 -4.55
N ILE A 7 -1.78 -4.19 -5.56
CA ILE A 7 -2.61 -3.22 -6.30
C ILE A 7 -3.64 -2.58 -5.37
N LEU A 8 -4.35 -3.40 -4.57
CA LEU A 8 -5.33 -2.88 -3.62
C LEU A 8 -4.64 -2.06 -2.52
N ALA A 9 -3.49 -2.52 -2.02
CA ALA A 9 -2.70 -1.74 -1.06
C ALA A 9 -2.33 -0.35 -1.61
N ALA A 10 -1.83 -0.28 -2.85
CA ALA A 10 -1.46 0.98 -3.49
C ALA A 10 -2.66 1.92 -3.70
N VAL A 11 -3.83 1.38 -4.08
CA VAL A 11 -5.07 2.17 -4.25
C VAL A 11 -5.58 2.68 -2.91
N ALA A 12 -5.56 1.83 -1.88
CA ALA A 12 -6.04 2.18 -0.55
C ALA A 12 -5.15 3.21 0.16
N GLY A 13 -3.84 3.17 -0.08
CA GLY A 13 -2.88 4.02 0.62
C GLY A 13 -2.69 3.58 2.08
N LYS A 14 -2.23 4.49 2.95
CA LYS A 14 -2.01 4.22 4.37
C LYS A 14 -3.30 3.79 5.05
N LEU A 15 -3.38 2.51 5.40
CA LEU A 15 -4.53 1.96 6.12
C LEU A 15 -4.55 2.45 7.56
N THR A 16 -5.71 2.91 8.02
CA THR A 16 -5.95 3.40 9.38
C THR A 16 -6.71 2.40 10.23
N SER A 17 -7.57 1.58 9.62
CA SER A 17 -8.31 0.56 10.36
C SER A 17 -8.56 -0.71 9.53
N ILE A 18 -8.67 -1.83 10.24
CA ILE A 18 -9.07 -3.12 9.71
C ILE A 18 -10.13 -3.70 10.65
N THR A 19 -11.32 -3.96 10.10
CA THR A 19 -12.45 -4.54 10.85
C THR A 19 -12.73 -5.95 10.36
N PRO A 20 -12.32 -7.00 11.08
CA PRO A 20 -12.60 -8.38 10.69
C PRO A 20 -14.04 -8.78 11.01
N LYS A 21 -14.54 -9.78 10.30
CA LYS A 21 -15.75 -10.48 10.63
C LYS A 21 -15.49 -11.60 11.67
N PRO A 22 -16.53 -12.08 12.39
CA PRO A 22 -16.37 -13.09 13.42
C PRO A 22 -15.73 -14.39 12.91
N GLU A 23 -14.77 -14.91 13.68
CA GLU A 23 -14.22 -16.24 13.52
C GLU A 23 -15.26 -17.33 13.83
N GLY A 24 -15.03 -18.54 13.33
CA GLY A 24 -15.92 -19.68 13.51
C GLY A 24 -17.15 -19.69 12.57
N GLN A 25 -17.42 -18.62 11.86
CA GLN A 25 -18.54 -18.52 10.93
C GLN A 25 -18.17 -18.96 9.52
N ALA A 26 -19.16 -19.52 8.81
CA ALA A 26 -19.05 -19.87 7.40
C ALA A 26 -19.41 -18.68 6.50
N TYR A 27 -18.61 -18.45 5.47
CA TYR A 27 -18.83 -17.42 4.47
C TYR A 27 -18.80 -18.03 3.06
N ALA A 28 -19.79 -17.73 2.25
CA ALA A 28 -19.78 -18.14 0.85
C ALA A 28 -18.67 -17.39 0.10
N ARG A 29 -18.16 -18.00 -0.97
CA ARG A 29 -17.20 -17.37 -1.89
C ARG A 29 -17.66 -15.97 -2.32
N GLY A 30 -16.75 -15.00 -2.35
CA GLY A 30 -17.02 -13.61 -2.70
C GLY A 30 -17.68 -12.77 -1.60
N LYS A 31 -18.07 -13.38 -0.48
CA LYS A 31 -18.61 -12.61 0.67
C LYS A 31 -17.52 -11.92 1.44
N ALA A 32 -17.86 -10.80 2.04
CA ALA A 32 -16.93 -10.04 2.90
C ALA A 32 -16.60 -10.83 4.16
N ILE A 33 -15.31 -10.93 4.49
CA ILE A 33 -14.76 -11.48 5.73
C ILE A 33 -14.09 -10.39 6.58
N GLY A 34 -14.05 -9.16 6.10
CA GLY A 34 -13.58 -7.98 6.80
C GLY A 34 -13.72 -6.73 5.94
N ALA A 35 -13.33 -5.59 6.52
CA ALA A 35 -13.24 -4.30 5.85
C ALA A 35 -11.90 -3.64 6.17
N ILE A 36 -11.44 -2.80 5.25
CA ILE A 36 -10.26 -1.93 5.40
C ILE A 36 -10.67 -0.48 5.16
N GLU A 37 -10.02 0.42 5.86
CA GLU A 37 -10.25 1.85 5.76
C GLU A 37 -8.95 2.64 5.78
N SER A 38 -8.92 3.72 5.02
CA SER A 38 -7.88 4.74 5.04
C SER A 38 -8.51 6.12 4.87
N GLY A 39 -7.73 7.19 4.91
CA GLY A 39 -8.23 8.54 4.68
C GLY A 39 -8.87 8.76 3.30
N ARG A 40 -8.59 7.88 2.31
CA ARG A 40 -9.10 8.01 0.93
C ARG A 40 -9.86 6.78 0.41
N TYR A 41 -9.93 5.69 1.18
CA TYR A 41 -10.48 4.43 0.70
C TYR A 41 -11.24 3.69 1.80
N PHE A 42 -12.38 3.14 1.44
CA PHE A 42 -13.10 2.13 2.21
C PHE A 42 -13.40 0.94 1.31
N GLY A 43 -13.07 -0.27 1.76
CA GLY A 43 -13.29 -1.47 0.97
C GLY A 43 -13.48 -2.74 1.78
N LEU A 44 -14.05 -3.74 1.13
CA LEU A 44 -14.33 -5.05 1.74
C LEU A 44 -13.27 -6.06 1.34
N ILE A 45 -12.72 -6.77 2.31
CA ILE A 45 -11.91 -7.97 2.06
C ILE A 45 -12.88 -9.12 1.85
N ARG A 46 -12.87 -9.68 0.63
CA ARG A 46 -13.76 -10.79 0.24
C ARG A 46 -12.98 -12.10 0.20
N THR A 47 -13.60 -13.16 0.71
CA THR A 47 -12.98 -14.49 0.61
C THR A 47 -13.02 -15.02 -0.84
N PRO A 48 -11.87 -15.49 -1.40
CA PRO A 48 -11.83 -16.07 -2.75
C PRO A 48 -12.39 -17.49 -2.79
N VAL A 49 -12.58 -18.13 -1.64
CA VAL A 49 -13.12 -19.49 -1.48
C VAL A 49 -14.24 -19.50 -0.45
N GLY A 50 -15.24 -20.37 -0.63
CA GLY A 50 -16.26 -20.62 0.42
C GLY A 50 -15.69 -21.45 1.56
N GLY A 51 -16.04 -21.11 2.81
CA GLY A 51 -15.55 -21.87 3.95
C GLY A 51 -15.72 -21.15 5.28
N THR A 52 -15.15 -21.75 6.32
CA THR A 52 -15.17 -21.20 7.68
C THR A 52 -13.96 -20.30 7.92
N LEU A 53 -14.19 -19.09 8.41
CA LEU A 53 -13.14 -18.19 8.88
C LEU A 53 -12.57 -18.74 10.21
N VAL A 54 -11.35 -19.29 10.17
CA VAL A 54 -10.78 -20.00 11.33
C VAL A 54 -9.83 -19.14 12.16
N ALA A 55 -9.24 -18.11 11.57
CA ALA A 55 -8.40 -17.17 12.29
C ALA A 55 -8.27 -15.85 11.54
N VAL A 56 -8.14 -14.76 12.27
CA VAL A 56 -7.77 -13.43 11.80
C VAL A 56 -6.35 -13.11 12.28
N ASN A 57 -5.58 -12.45 11.44
CA ASN A 57 -4.24 -12.00 11.82
C ASN A 57 -4.33 -10.78 12.76
N GLY A 58 -4.18 -11.02 14.06
CA GLY A 58 -4.22 -9.95 15.05
C GLY A 58 -3.13 -8.88 14.87
N THR A 59 -2.03 -9.20 14.19
CA THR A 59 -0.96 -8.24 13.92
C THR A 59 -1.44 -7.15 12.94
N VAL A 60 -2.09 -7.55 11.83
CA VAL A 60 -2.60 -6.57 10.87
C VAL A 60 -3.77 -5.76 11.43
N VAL A 61 -4.56 -6.32 12.35
CA VAL A 61 -5.65 -5.58 13.01
C VAL A 61 -5.10 -4.49 13.93
N ARG A 62 -4.01 -4.78 14.66
CA ARG A 62 -3.36 -3.80 15.53
C ARG A 62 -2.48 -2.81 14.77
N ARG A 63 -1.82 -3.26 13.70
CA ARG A 63 -0.93 -2.47 12.83
C ARG A 63 -1.35 -2.64 11.38
N PRO A 64 -2.35 -1.89 10.91
CA PRO A 64 -2.91 -1.99 9.56
C PRO A 64 -1.88 -1.89 8.43
N LYS A 65 -0.82 -1.11 8.64
CA LYS A 65 0.30 -0.93 7.72
C LYS A 65 0.93 -2.26 7.28
N THR A 66 1.03 -3.25 8.16
CA THR A 66 1.60 -4.57 7.84
C THR A 66 0.87 -5.26 6.68
N LEU A 67 -0.46 -5.05 6.56
CA LEU A 67 -1.26 -5.60 5.46
C LEU A 67 -0.83 -5.03 4.09
N SER A 68 -0.35 -3.78 4.06
CA SER A 68 0.07 -3.10 2.83
C SER A 68 1.56 -3.27 2.54
N GLU A 69 2.41 -3.33 3.57
CA GLU A 69 3.87 -3.45 3.42
C GLU A 69 4.29 -4.83 2.92
N ASP A 70 3.66 -5.88 3.42
CA ASP A 70 4.00 -7.27 3.08
C ASP A 70 2.74 -8.12 2.85
N PRO A 71 1.92 -7.80 1.84
CA PRO A 71 0.61 -8.42 1.64
C PRO A 71 0.67 -9.93 1.33
N TYR A 72 1.82 -10.43 0.91
CA TYR A 72 2.03 -11.85 0.55
C TYR A 72 2.81 -12.65 1.61
N GLY A 73 3.36 -12.00 2.63
CA GLY A 73 4.04 -12.60 3.76
C GLY A 73 3.28 -12.39 5.07
N GLU A 74 3.84 -11.59 5.98
CA GLU A 74 3.26 -11.33 7.31
C GLU A 74 1.93 -10.55 7.26
N GLY A 75 1.63 -9.89 6.16
CA GLY A 75 0.39 -9.15 5.91
C GLY A 75 -0.80 -10.01 5.47
N TRP A 76 -0.79 -11.33 5.71
CA TRP A 76 -2.02 -12.11 5.51
C TRP A 76 -3.14 -11.61 6.43
N PHE A 77 -4.37 -11.54 5.91
CA PHE A 77 -5.51 -11.04 6.71
C PHE A 77 -6.17 -12.14 7.53
N ALA A 78 -6.50 -13.28 6.88
CA ALA A 78 -7.30 -14.32 7.50
C ALA A 78 -6.91 -15.73 7.01
N ARG A 79 -7.25 -16.74 7.81
CA ARG A 79 -7.21 -18.15 7.42
C ARG A 79 -8.63 -18.65 7.25
N VAL A 80 -8.92 -19.21 6.09
CA VAL A 80 -10.22 -19.82 5.76
C VAL A 80 -10.00 -21.31 5.58
N ARG A 81 -10.82 -22.14 6.23
CA ARG A 81 -10.92 -23.58 5.97
C ARG A 81 -11.95 -23.76 4.87
N PRO A 82 -11.54 -24.10 3.61
CA PRO A 82 -12.47 -24.23 2.51
C PRO A 82 -13.48 -25.37 2.74
N SER A 83 -14.72 -25.18 2.26
CA SER A 83 -15.76 -26.22 2.29
C SER A 83 -15.85 -27.00 0.96
N GLN A 84 -15.59 -26.33 -0.18
CA GLN A 84 -15.69 -26.88 -1.54
C GLN A 84 -14.49 -26.43 -2.38
N PHE A 85 -13.27 -26.74 -1.93
CA PHE A 85 -12.04 -26.19 -2.51
C PHE A 85 -11.87 -26.53 -4.01
N GLU A 86 -12.19 -27.76 -4.42
CA GLU A 86 -11.99 -28.18 -5.80
C GLU A 86 -12.91 -27.42 -6.79
N ASP A 87 -14.08 -27.04 -6.36
CA ASP A 87 -14.97 -26.22 -7.17
C ASP A 87 -14.52 -24.77 -7.21
N ASP A 88 -14.18 -24.19 -6.09
CA ASP A 88 -13.68 -22.82 -5.98
C ASP A 88 -12.33 -22.65 -6.70
N LYS A 89 -11.45 -23.64 -6.63
CA LYS A 89 -10.12 -23.64 -7.26
C LYS A 89 -10.18 -23.40 -8.76
N ARG A 90 -11.19 -23.95 -9.45
CA ARG A 90 -11.39 -23.73 -10.90
C ARG A 90 -11.61 -22.26 -11.27
N LEU A 91 -12.01 -21.43 -10.31
CA LEU A 91 -12.30 -20.01 -10.46
C LEU A 91 -11.15 -19.12 -10.00
N LEU A 92 -10.12 -19.72 -9.39
CA LEU A 92 -8.89 -19.03 -9.01
C LEU A 92 -7.92 -19.01 -10.20
N LYS A 93 -7.04 -18.03 -10.19
CA LYS A 93 -5.95 -17.91 -11.17
C LYS A 93 -4.63 -18.05 -10.47
N THR A 94 -3.68 -18.72 -11.11
CA THR A 94 -2.28 -18.64 -10.71
C THR A 94 -1.75 -17.22 -10.95
N ILE A 95 -0.60 -16.88 -10.39
CA ILE A 95 0.02 -15.57 -10.64
C ILE A 95 0.35 -15.42 -12.14
N ASP A 96 0.80 -16.46 -12.78
CA ASP A 96 1.13 -16.45 -14.20
C ASP A 96 -0.10 -16.17 -15.06
N ASP A 97 -1.23 -16.86 -14.79
CA ASP A 97 -2.50 -16.64 -15.49
C ASP A 97 -3.11 -15.26 -15.20
N ALA A 98 -2.83 -14.69 -14.02
CA ALA A 98 -3.35 -13.39 -13.62
C ALA A 98 -2.50 -12.21 -14.13
N THR A 99 -1.24 -12.45 -14.56
CA THR A 99 -0.27 -11.39 -14.88
C THR A 99 -0.80 -10.38 -15.92
N ALA A 100 -1.41 -10.84 -16.98
CA ALA A 100 -1.98 -9.95 -18.00
C ALA A 100 -3.11 -9.06 -17.43
N LEU A 101 -4.00 -9.64 -16.63
CA LEU A 101 -5.08 -8.91 -15.96
C LEU A 101 -4.53 -7.88 -14.96
N LEU A 102 -3.53 -8.26 -14.17
CA LEU A 102 -2.89 -7.36 -13.20
C LEU A 102 -2.22 -6.18 -13.89
N ARG A 103 -1.54 -6.39 -15.03
CA ARG A 103 -0.96 -5.30 -15.84
C ARG A 103 -2.02 -4.32 -16.32
N VAL A 104 -3.16 -4.81 -16.81
CA VAL A 104 -4.29 -3.95 -17.21
C VAL A 104 -4.82 -3.15 -16.03
N GLN A 105 -4.97 -3.78 -14.86
CA GLN A 105 -5.43 -3.10 -13.64
C GLN A 105 -4.42 -2.03 -13.17
N ILE A 106 -3.12 -2.34 -13.16
CA ILE A 106 -2.06 -1.38 -12.81
C ILE A 106 -2.15 -0.15 -13.70
N GLY A 107 -2.29 -0.33 -15.03
CA GLY A 107 -2.42 0.78 -15.97
C GLY A 107 -3.70 1.58 -15.77
N ALA A 108 -4.86 0.90 -15.63
CA ALA A 108 -6.16 1.54 -15.49
C ALA A 108 -6.27 2.34 -14.16
N LEU A 109 -5.69 1.81 -13.08
CA LEU A 109 -5.70 2.44 -11.75
C LEU A 109 -4.50 3.38 -11.53
N ARG A 110 -3.61 3.49 -12.53
CA ARG A 110 -2.38 4.29 -12.46
C ARG A 110 -1.52 3.96 -11.23
N VAL A 111 -1.48 2.67 -10.86
CA VAL A 111 -0.67 2.21 -9.74
C VAL A 111 0.80 2.31 -10.12
N ARG A 112 1.60 2.95 -9.26
CA ARG A 112 3.05 3.00 -9.36
C ARG A 112 3.66 1.98 -8.42
N CYS A 113 4.66 1.25 -8.92
CA CYS A 113 5.45 0.35 -8.09
C CYS A 113 6.70 1.10 -7.62
N PHE A 114 6.85 1.25 -6.33
CA PHE A 114 7.95 1.93 -5.66
C PHE A 114 8.80 0.93 -4.86
N ALA A 115 10.02 1.35 -4.49
CA ALA A 115 10.92 0.56 -3.64
C ALA A 115 10.36 0.33 -2.22
N ALA A 116 9.47 1.20 -1.76
CA ALA A 116 8.75 1.05 -0.50
C ALA A 116 7.31 1.54 -0.65
N PHE A 117 6.42 1.06 0.22
CA PHE A 117 5.04 1.54 0.27
C PHE A 117 5.01 2.96 0.85
N PRO A 118 4.47 3.96 0.11
CA PRO A 118 4.36 5.31 0.63
C PRO A 118 3.18 5.44 1.60
N ASP A 119 3.47 5.98 2.77
CA ASP A 119 2.46 6.28 3.80
C ASP A 119 1.80 7.63 3.54
N TYR A 120 2.55 8.57 2.96
CA TYR A 120 2.12 9.93 2.67
C TYR A 120 2.48 10.30 1.24
N GLU A 121 1.70 11.23 0.67
CA GLU A 121 1.93 11.74 -0.68
C GLU A 121 1.91 13.27 -0.65
N MET A 122 2.90 13.89 -1.26
CA MET A 122 3.03 15.32 -1.50
C MET A 122 3.08 15.58 -3.00
N PHE A 123 2.05 16.21 -3.54
CA PHE A 123 1.98 16.59 -4.96
C PHE A 123 2.21 18.09 -5.08
N GLU A 124 3.43 18.49 -5.40
CA GLU A 124 3.90 19.87 -5.39
C GLU A 124 4.23 20.32 -6.83
N ILE A 125 3.18 20.47 -7.64
CA ILE A 125 3.28 20.87 -9.03
C ILE A 125 3.18 22.40 -9.14
N GLY A 126 4.13 23.02 -9.85
CA GLY A 126 4.23 24.48 -9.98
C GLY A 126 4.72 25.16 -8.70
N VAL A 127 5.33 24.42 -7.79
CA VAL A 127 5.88 24.92 -6.53
C VAL A 127 7.40 24.84 -6.59
N GLU A 128 8.09 25.92 -6.24
CA GLU A 128 9.56 25.95 -6.15
C GLU A 128 10.05 24.97 -5.08
N CYS A 129 11.16 24.28 -5.35
CA CYS A 129 11.66 23.20 -4.50
C CYS A 129 11.93 23.66 -3.06
N ALA A 130 12.46 24.87 -2.86
CA ALA A 130 12.67 25.43 -1.51
C ALA A 130 11.39 25.44 -0.65
N ALA A 131 10.23 25.75 -1.24
CA ALA A 131 8.95 25.71 -0.52
C ALA A 131 8.48 24.27 -0.27
N VAL A 132 8.79 23.34 -1.17
CA VAL A 132 8.52 21.90 -1.00
C VAL A 132 9.32 21.35 0.19
N LEU A 133 10.60 21.73 0.33
CA LEU A 133 11.46 21.30 1.42
C LEU A 133 10.96 21.78 2.80
N VAL A 134 10.39 22.98 2.89
CA VAL A 134 9.76 23.48 4.13
C VAL A 134 8.60 22.55 4.53
N LYS A 135 7.69 22.24 3.62
CA LYS A 135 6.56 21.32 3.88
C LYS A 135 7.05 19.90 4.22
N LEU A 136 8.10 19.45 3.54
CA LEU A 136 8.71 18.15 3.80
C LEU A 136 9.26 18.07 5.23
N ASN A 137 9.93 19.13 5.71
CA ASN A 137 10.44 19.21 7.08
C ASN A 137 9.29 19.15 8.11
N GLU A 138 8.20 19.87 7.86
CA GLU A 138 7.02 19.82 8.74
C GLU A 138 6.41 18.42 8.79
N LEU A 139 6.28 17.77 7.63
CA LEU A 139 5.72 16.42 7.54
C LEU A 139 6.64 15.39 8.20
N ILE A 140 7.95 15.42 7.94
CA ILE A 140 8.94 14.53 8.56
C ILE A 140 8.92 14.66 10.08
N ALA A 141 8.76 15.86 10.61
CA ALA A 141 8.68 16.07 12.06
C ALA A 141 7.44 15.40 12.69
N SER A 142 6.35 15.27 11.92
CA SER A 142 5.05 14.80 12.41
C SER A 142 4.80 13.30 12.27
N ILE A 143 5.55 12.60 11.41
CA ILE A 143 5.35 11.18 11.11
C ILE A 143 6.22 10.26 11.98
N GLU A 144 5.93 8.95 11.95
CA GLU A 144 6.68 7.95 12.72
C GLU A 144 7.95 7.48 11.98
N VAL A 145 8.96 7.07 12.75
CA VAL A 145 10.18 6.46 12.20
C VAL A 145 9.81 5.19 11.39
N GLY A 146 10.39 5.09 10.19
CA GLY A 146 10.12 4.03 9.22
C GLY A 146 9.02 4.37 8.21
N GLU A 147 8.25 5.44 8.41
CA GLU A 147 7.25 5.88 7.44
C GLU A 147 7.90 6.54 6.22
N VAL A 148 7.22 6.43 5.10
CA VAL A 148 7.71 6.83 3.77
C VAL A 148 6.81 7.90 3.18
N ILE A 149 7.43 8.98 2.69
CA ILE A 149 6.76 10.06 1.97
C ILE A 149 7.10 9.92 0.47
N HIS A 150 6.08 9.93 -0.37
CA HIS A 150 6.22 10.06 -1.82
C HIS A 150 6.00 11.53 -2.22
N ILE A 151 7.02 12.13 -2.81
CA ILE A 151 7.01 13.53 -3.25
C ILE A 151 6.99 13.55 -4.78
N VAL A 152 6.14 14.39 -5.35
CA VAL A 152 6.08 14.65 -6.79
C VAL A 152 6.29 16.14 -7.02
N SER A 153 7.28 16.47 -7.84
CA SER A 153 7.60 17.85 -8.22
C SER A 153 7.87 17.96 -9.73
N ASP A 154 7.57 19.09 -10.32
CA ASP A 154 7.95 19.45 -11.70
C ASP A 154 9.09 20.47 -11.75
N ASP A 155 9.65 20.85 -10.59
CA ASP A 155 10.80 21.74 -10.52
C ASP A 155 12.08 21.04 -11.00
N GLY A 156 12.76 21.66 -11.98
CA GLY A 156 13.99 21.12 -12.57
C GLY A 156 15.17 21.05 -11.60
N THR A 157 15.16 21.80 -10.50
CA THR A 157 16.21 21.80 -9.47
C THR A 157 16.00 20.71 -8.42
N ALA A 158 14.77 20.17 -8.29
CA ALA A 158 14.40 19.21 -7.28
C ALA A 158 15.36 18.01 -7.12
N PRO A 159 15.94 17.41 -8.20
CA PRO A 159 16.86 16.30 -8.04
C PRO A 159 18.15 16.65 -7.26
N ILE A 160 18.63 17.88 -7.41
CA ILE A 160 19.84 18.35 -6.72
C ILE A 160 19.49 18.71 -5.27
N GLU A 161 18.47 19.55 -5.11
CA GLU A 161 18.05 20.04 -3.78
C GLU A 161 17.58 18.90 -2.86
N MET A 162 16.96 17.85 -3.39
CA MET A 162 16.58 16.67 -2.59
C MET A 162 17.78 15.85 -2.12
N VAL A 163 18.87 15.80 -2.88
CA VAL A 163 20.11 15.14 -2.42
C VAL A 163 20.74 15.94 -1.30
N GLU A 164 20.92 17.27 -1.49
CA GLU A 164 21.48 18.17 -0.49
C GLU A 164 20.65 18.11 0.80
N TRP A 165 19.33 18.21 0.70
CA TRP A 165 18.41 18.08 1.82
C TRP A 165 18.56 16.74 2.56
N SER A 166 18.68 15.65 1.81
CA SER A 166 18.82 14.28 2.38
C SER A 166 20.10 14.17 3.20
N GLU A 167 21.20 14.74 2.73
CA GLU A 167 22.49 14.77 3.43
C GLU A 167 22.43 15.66 4.68
N GLU A 168 21.82 16.85 4.57
CA GLU A 168 21.70 17.81 5.68
C GLU A 168 20.80 17.28 6.80
N MET A 169 19.64 16.71 6.43
CA MET A 169 18.64 16.23 7.39
C MET A 169 18.89 14.81 7.88
N GLY A 170 19.81 14.06 7.26
CA GLY A 170 20.07 12.66 7.59
C GLY A 170 18.89 11.72 7.28
N GLN A 171 17.99 12.14 6.40
CA GLN A 171 16.81 11.35 6.00
C GLN A 171 17.04 10.80 4.59
N PRO A 172 17.08 9.46 4.37
CA PRO A 172 17.42 8.92 3.07
C PRO A 172 16.33 9.11 2.02
N VAL A 173 16.72 9.58 0.84
CA VAL A 173 15.94 9.42 -0.40
C VAL A 173 16.17 8.00 -0.92
N ILE A 174 15.20 7.10 -0.70
CA ILE A 174 15.34 5.68 -1.02
C ILE A 174 15.01 5.34 -2.49
N GLU A 175 14.35 6.25 -3.19
CA GLU A 175 14.11 6.17 -4.62
C GLU A 175 13.99 7.57 -5.20
N SER A 176 14.58 7.77 -6.37
CA SER A 176 14.40 8.94 -7.22
C SER A 176 14.18 8.48 -8.66
N ARG A 177 13.11 8.97 -9.31
CA ARG A 177 12.86 8.67 -10.72
C ARG A 177 12.18 9.83 -11.42
N ARG A 178 12.34 9.87 -12.74
CA ARG A 178 11.67 10.85 -13.59
C ARG A 178 10.60 10.17 -14.46
N GLU A 179 9.39 10.73 -14.48
CA GLU A 179 8.29 10.34 -15.36
C GLU A 179 7.84 11.55 -16.18
N GLY A 180 8.29 11.66 -17.42
CA GLY A 180 8.04 12.85 -18.26
C GLY A 180 8.72 14.09 -17.70
N ASN A 181 7.94 15.10 -17.32
CA ASN A 181 8.41 16.32 -16.66
C ASN A 181 8.31 16.27 -15.13
N LEU A 182 7.88 15.15 -14.56
CA LEU A 182 7.73 15.00 -13.12
C LEU A 182 8.90 14.21 -12.52
N TYR A 183 9.34 14.66 -11.36
CA TYR A 183 10.28 13.96 -10.51
C TYR A 183 9.53 13.33 -9.34
N HIS A 184 9.83 12.08 -9.05
CA HIS A 184 9.27 11.31 -7.95
C HIS A 184 10.39 10.95 -6.99
N PHE A 185 10.20 11.26 -5.71
CA PHE A 185 11.15 10.91 -4.66
C PHE A 185 10.43 10.14 -3.57
N LEU A 186 11.06 9.10 -3.05
CA LEU A 186 10.63 8.45 -1.83
C LEU A 186 11.62 8.77 -0.72
N VAL A 187 11.12 9.37 0.33
CA VAL A 187 11.89 9.70 1.53
C VAL A 187 11.41 8.83 2.69
N ARG A 188 12.34 8.20 3.41
CA ARG A 188 12.01 7.44 4.62
C ARG A 188 12.47 8.18 5.86
N LYS A 189 11.60 8.33 6.86
CA LYS A 189 12.01 8.82 8.16
C LYS A 189 12.85 7.77 8.90
N VAL A 190 14.05 8.13 9.35
CA VAL A 190 14.96 7.26 10.11
C VAL A 190 15.39 7.83 11.47
N LEU A 191 15.13 9.13 11.68
CA LEU A 191 15.47 9.84 12.93
C LEU A 191 14.25 10.53 13.53
#